data_c51abb4a7f3b2e37d0d71a33acc4e98c
#
_entry.id   c51abb4a7f3b2e37d0d71a33acc4e98c
#
_cell.length_a   1.000
_cell.length_b   1.000
_cell.length_c   1.000
_cell.angle_alpha   90.00
_cell.angle_beta   90.00
_cell.angle_gamma   90.00
#
_symmetry.space_group_name_H-M   'P 1'
#
loop_
_entity.id
_entity.type
_entity.pdbx_description
1 polymer ?
#
loop_
_entity_poly.entity_id
_entity_poly.type
_entity_poly.pdbx_seq_one_letter_code
_entity_poly.pdbx_strand_id
1 'polypeptide(L)'
;MTTDPNTQPLSATTDSPVTNAGPQGPVSATPLPLPGEPGSSEAAPTSSPARPTRADWVRIAIFGIPYAALFLVGVPTWLFPESWNLTAINVAVDTVFLIIVLTLFSREFFPAFTYLRTHPFLKILLLVGLWIPVVIVQAVTRIALYGLNPPIAENQQAVINAIFDGGTGLVFCYFVAIGVPMVEEIFYRHILIGKLSVYAPTWLVAPISAALFAYMHCHQWQDFFTYLPISIVLTLVYVFSGKSVAYSWLFHALNNTIMVGLMFAMQGALQNA
;
A
#
# COMPACT_ATOMS: atom_id res chain seq x y z
N MET A 1 68.43 -13.67 24.59
CA MET A 1 68.56 -14.54 25.75
C MET A 1 67.26 -15.31 25.81
N THR A 2 67.20 -16.48 25.18
CA THR A 2 67.38 -17.83 25.75
C THR A 2 66.39 -18.08 26.84
N THR A 3 65.49 -19.11 26.85
CA THR A 3 65.55 -20.47 26.32
C THR A 3 64.18 -21.11 26.55
N ASP A 4 63.66 -21.90 25.61
CA ASP A 4 62.81 -23.07 25.84
C ASP A 4 63.67 -24.16 26.58
N PRO A 5 63.10 -25.12 27.33
CA PRO A 5 62.62 -26.37 26.73
C PRO A 5 61.57 -27.14 27.61
N ASN A 6 60.63 -27.76 26.91
CA ASN A 6 60.36 -29.22 26.81
C ASN A 6 60.64 -30.10 28.05
N THR A 7 59.61 -30.84 28.48
CA THR A 7 59.67 -32.33 28.67
C THR A 7 58.36 -32.89 29.29
N GLN A 8 57.85 -33.89 28.59
CA GLN A 8 56.95 -34.92 29.15
C GLN A 8 57.67 -35.83 30.17
N PRO A 9 56.96 -36.62 30.99
CA PRO A 9 56.84 -38.05 30.63
C PRO A 9 55.49 -38.74 30.98
N LEU A 10 55.36 -39.88 30.27
CA LEU A 10 54.39 -40.96 30.36
C LEU A 10 54.37 -41.67 31.73
N SER A 11 53.19 -42.28 32.04
CA SER A 11 52.99 -43.68 32.49
C SER A 11 51.59 -43.75 33.13
N ALA A 12 50.78 -44.66 33.02
CA ALA A 12 50.66 -46.06 32.71
C ALA A 12 49.42 -46.57 33.46
N THR A 13 48.57 -47.31 32.72
CA THR A 13 47.78 -48.50 33.13
C THR A 13 46.91 -48.44 34.38
N THR A 14 45.61 -48.74 34.33
CA THR A 14 45.05 -50.09 34.50
C THR A 14 43.51 -50.06 34.49
N ASP A 15 42.99 -51.17 33.90
CA ASP A 15 41.78 -51.91 34.22
C ASP A 15 40.38 -51.38 33.84
N SER A 16 39.85 -52.14 32.91
CA SER A 16 38.43 -52.34 32.62
C SER A 16 37.72 -53.17 33.67
N PRO A 17 36.41 -53.04 33.79
CA PRO A 17 35.60 -54.25 33.86
C PRO A 17 34.57 -54.31 32.70
N VAL A 18 34.53 -55.48 32.13
CA VAL A 18 33.52 -56.02 31.23
C VAL A 18 32.15 -56.02 31.91
N THR A 19 31.13 -55.44 31.22
CA THR A 19 29.73 -55.73 31.55
C THR A 19 28.96 -56.07 30.29
N ASN A 20 28.39 -57.25 30.34
CA ASN A 20 27.51 -58.01 29.46
C ASN A 20 26.64 -57.20 28.51
N ALA A 21 26.75 -57.50 27.22
CA ALA A 21 25.77 -57.18 26.19
C ALA A 21 24.60 -58.17 26.24
N GLY A 22 23.40 -57.66 26.55
CA GLY A 22 22.15 -58.39 26.29
C GLY A 22 21.79 -58.37 24.80
N PRO A 23 20.98 -59.31 24.30
CA PRO A 23 20.68 -59.42 22.87
C PRO A 23 19.88 -58.26 22.35
N GLN A 24 20.43 -57.55 21.39
CA GLN A 24 19.74 -56.53 20.65
C GLN A 24 18.68 -57.17 19.74
N GLY A 25 17.41 -56.76 19.89
CA GLY A 25 16.33 -57.11 18.98
C GLY A 25 16.54 -56.57 17.60
N PRO A 26 15.80 -57.05 16.59
CA PRO A 26 16.02 -56.71 15.16
C PRO A 26 15.83 -55.22 14.93
N VAL A 27 16.87 -54.58 14.42
CA VAL A 27 16.82 -53.20 13.92
C VAL A 27 15.89 -53.15 12.73
N SER A 28 14.75 -52.50 12.88
CA SER A 28 13.84 -52.23 11.77
C SER A 28 14.56 -51.33 10.77
N ALA A 29 14.98 -51.89 9.66
CA ALA A 29 15.55 -51.13 8.55
C ALA A 29 14.45 -50.27 7.93
N THR A 30 14.56 -48.97 8.04
CA THR A 30 13.75 -48.02 7.26
C THR A 30 14.09 -48.24 5.78
N PRO A 31 13.10 -48.51 4.90
CA PRO A 31 13.35 -48.65 3.47
C PRO A 31 13.91 -47.37 2.90
N LEU A 32 14.99 -47.44 2.13
CA LEU A 32 15.47 -46.34 1.30
C LEU A 32 14.39 -45.96 0.28
N PRO A 33 14.13 -44.67 0.09
CA PRO A 33 13.15 -44.22 -0.92
C PRO A 33 13.63 -44.60 -2.31
N LEU A 34 12.73 -45.15 -3.11
CA LEU A 34 12.95 -45.52 -4.50
C LEU A 34 13.24 -44.28 -5.35
N PRO A 35 14.17 -44.30 -6.30
CA PRO A 35 14.42 -43.18 -7.21
C PRO A 35 13.25 -43.06 -8.17
N GLY A 36 12.44 -41.98 -8.03
CA GLY A 36 11.37 -41.66 -8.99
C GLY A 36 10.05 -41.18 -8.44
N GLU A 37 9.84 -41.12 -7.13
CA GLU A 37 8.66 -40.39 -6.62
C GLU A 37 8.93 -38.90 -6.69
N PRO A 38 8.06 -38.09 -7.39
CA PRO A 38 8.12 -36.65 -7.29
C PRO A 38 7.81 -36.29 -5.84
N GLY A 39 8.83 -35.77 -5.13
CA GLY A 39 8.67 -35.34 -3.77
C GLY A 39 7.45 -34.43 -3.69
N SER A 40 6.46 -34.81 -2.87
CA SER A 40 5.37 -33.96 -2.48
C SER A 40 6.01 -32.72 -1.85
N SER A 41 6.08 -31.65 -2.64
CA SER A 41 6.42 -30.33 -2.16
C SER A 41 5.35 -30.00 -1.11
N GLU A 42 5.70 -30.25 0.15
CA GLU A 42 4.91 -29.82 1.28
C GLU A 42 4.84 -28.29 1.19
N ALA A 43 3.71 -27.81 0.69
CA ALA A 43 3.45 -26.38 0.58
C ALA A 43 3.65 -25.80 1.98
N ALA A 44 4.62 -24.91 2.13
CA ALA A 44 4.91 -24.24 3.38
C ALA A 44 3.57 -23.71 3.96
N PRO A 45 3.28 -23.94 5.24
CA PRO A 45 2.02 -23.53 5.83
C PRO A 45 1.85 -22.03 5.62
N THR A 46 0.82 -21.65 4.86
CA THR A 46 0.42 -20.26 4.69
C THR A 46 -0.03 -19.77 6.06
N SER A 47 0.85 -19.08 6.78
CA SER A 47 0.52 -18.50 8.08
C SER A 47 -0.69 -17.59 7.90
N SER A 48 -1.77 -17.89 8.60
CA SER A 48 -2.94 -17.02 8.64
C SER A 48 -2.51 -15.60 9.03
N PRO A 49 -3.03 -14.54 8.37
CA PRO A 49 -2.64 -13.18 8.69
C PRO A 49 -2.89 -12.90 10.17
N ALA A 50 -1.89 -12.33 10.84
CA ALA A 50 -1.97 -12.00 12.27
C ALA A 50 -3.10 -10.97 12.52
N ARG A 51 -3.92 -11.20 13.54
CA ARG A 51 -4.98 -10.27 13.94
C ARG A 51 -4.38 -8.95 14.43
N PRO A 52 -5.04 -7.81 14.12
CA PRO A 52 -4.62 -6.51 14.65
C PRO A 52 -4.56 -6.53 16.18
N THR A 53 -3.49 -5.96 16.72
CA THR A 53 -3.28 -5.80 18.17
C THR A 53 -4.15 -4.65 18.71
N ARG A 54 -4.21 -4.51 20.04
CA ARG A 54 -4.83 -3.31 20.65
C ARG A 54 -4.19 -2.00 20.16
N ALA A 55 -2.87 -1.98 20.00
CA ALA A 55 -2.15 -0.82 19.51
C ALA A 55 -2.53 -0.50 18.05
N ASP A 56 -2.73 -1.52 17.21
CA ASP A 56 -3.22 -1.34 15.84
C ASP A 56 -4.61 -0.70 15.83
N TRP A 57 -5.53 -1.18 16.68
CA TRP A 57 -6.87 -0.61 16.77
C TRP A 57 -6.88 0.82 17.24
N VAL A 58 -6.02 1.18 18.21
CA VAL A 58 -5.86 2.57 18.67
C VAL A 58 -5.37 3.46 17.53
N ARG A 59 -4.33 3.03 16.78
CA ARG A 59 -3.81 3.78 15.63
C ARG A 59 -4.85 3.93 14.53
N ILE A 60 -5.58 2.86 14.23
CA ILE A 60 -6.68 2.87 13.24
C ILE A 60 -7.79 3.84 13.69
N ALA A 61 -8.15 3.85 14.96
CA ALA A 61 -9.18 4.75 15.49
C ALA A 61 -8.75 6.22 15.45
N ILE A 62 -7.51 6.52 15.88
CA ILE A 62 -6.97 7.90 15.87
C ILE A 62 -6.92 8.48 14.45
N PHE A 63 -6.60 7.68 13.45
CA PHE A 63 -6.53 8.13 12.07
C PHE A 63 -7.86 7.94 11.33
N GLY A 64 -8.42 6.74 11.35
CA GLY A 64 -9.52 6.32 10.49
C GLY A 64 -10.85 6.96 10.85
N ILE A 65 -11.13 7.21 12.14
CA ILE A 65 -12.40 7.84 12.56
C ILE A 65 -12.45 9.31 12.10
N PRO A 66 -11.44 10.16 12.39
CA PRO A 66 -11.45 11.54 11.89
C PRO A 66 -11.41 11.61 10.37
N TYR A 67 -10.64 10.74 9.71
CA TYR A 67 -10.56 10.68 8.26
C TYR A 67 -11.93 10.36 7.65
N ALA A 68 -12.60 9.30 8.11
CA ALA A 68 -13.93 8.94 7.64
C ALA A 68 -14.97 10.03 7.96
N ALA A 69 -14.90 10.65 9.14
CA ALA A 69 -15.82 11.72 9.52
C ALA A 69 -15.69 12.94 8.61
N LEU A 70 -14.48 13.37 8.27
CA LEU A 70 -14.25 14.49 7.36
C LEU A 70 -14.82 14.23 5.97
N PHE A 71 -14.70 13.01 5.47
CA PHE A 71 -15.26 12.65 4.17
C PHE A 71 -16.78 12.50 4.18
N LEU A 72 -17.38 12.04 5.29
CA LEU A 72 -18.82 11.88 5.42
C LEU A 72 -19.56 13.20 5.70
N VAL A 73 -18.92 14.10 6.45
CA VAL A 73 -19.54 15.34 6.95
C VAL A 73 -18.99 16.59 6.25
N GLY A 74 -17.84 16.44 5.57
CA GLY A 74 -17.09 17.56 4.99
C GLY A 74 -16.16 18.24 6.00
N VAL A 75 -15.26 19.07 5.46
CA VAL A 75 -14.33 19.87 6.29
C VAL A 75 -15.12 20.95 7.01
N PRO A 76 -15.04 21.03 8.35
CA PRO A 76 -15.73 22.07 9.11
C PRO A 76 -15.01 23.41 8.93
N THR A 77 -15.31 24.12 7.85
CA THR A 77 -14.66 25.38 7.46
C THR A 77 -14.77 26.47 8.52
N TRP A 78 -15.80 26.41 9.37
CA TRP A 78 -15.99 27.32 10.49
C TRP A 78 -14.92 27.22 11.60
N LEU A 79 -14.08 26.16 11.59
CA LEU A 79 -12.94 26.03 12.50
C LEU A 79 -11.72 26.85 12.06
N PHE A 80 -11.74 27.39 10.85
CA PHE A 80 -10.61 28.12 10.27
C PHE A 80 -10.91 29.61 10.18
N PRO A 81 -9.88 30.49 10.16
CA PRO A 81 -10.07 31.92 9.98
C PRO A 81 -10.83 32.23 8.69
N GLU A 82 -11.75 33.19 8.73
CA GLU A 82 -12.50 33.62 7.53
C GLU A 82 -11.62 34.15 6.40
N SER A 83 -10.38 34.56 6.72
CA SER A 83 -9.39 34.99 5.73
C SER A 83 -8.76 33.83 4.92
N TRP A 84 -9.01 32.58 5.34
CA TRP A 84 -8.48 31.42 4.64
C TRP A 84 -9.41 31.02 3.51
N ASN A 85 -8.85 30.86 2.31
CA ASN A 85 -9.57 30.24 1.22
C ASN A 85 -9.63 28.71 1.38
N LEU A 86 -10.50 28.06 0.61
CA LEU A 86 -10.70 26.60 0.69
C LEU A 86 -9.41 25.82 0.41
N THR A 87 -8.56 26.30 -0.49
CA THR A 87 -7.26 25.66 -0.81
C THR A 87 -6.34 25.67 0.41
N ALA A 88 -6.23 26.77 1.13
CA ALA A 88 -5.41 26.85 2.35
C ALA A 88 -5.95 25.92 3.45
N ILE A 89 -7.28 25.84 3.59
CA ILE A 89 -7.93 24.92 4.53
C ILE A 89 -7.61 23.45 4.17
N ASN A 90 -7.76 23.08 2.92
CA ASN A 90 -7.45 21.72 2.46
C ASN A 90 -5.96 21.38 2.69
N VAL A 91 -5.03 22.27 2.35
CA VAL A 91 -3.59 22.10 2.62
C VAL A 91 -3.32 21.89 4.12
N ALA A 92 -3.99 22.64 5.00
CA ALA A 92 -3.83 22.48 6.44
C ALA A 92 -4.35 21.12 6.92
N VAL A 93 -5.53 20.71 6.47
CA VAL A 93 -6.13 19.40 6.81
C VAL A 93 -5.26 18.25 6.29
N ASP A 94 -4.84 18.31 5.03
CA ASP A 94 -3.98 17.30 4.43
C ASP A 94 -2.62 17.21 5.14
N THR A 95 -2.08 18.35 5.58
CA THR A 95 -0.84 18.39 6.39
C THR A 95 -1.03 17.63 7.70
N VAL A 96 -2.13 17.86 8.41
CA VAL A 96 -2.44 17.16 9.66
C VAL A 96 -2.55 15.65 9.43
N PHE A 97 -3.31 15.23 8.41
CA PHE A 97 -3.43 13.80 8.11
C PHE A 97 -2.13 13.17 7.67
N LEU A 98 -1.33 13.85 6.88
CA LEU A 98 -0.01 13.36 6.48
C LEU A 98 0.91 13.17 7.69
N ILE A 99 0.92 14.13 8.65
CA ILE A 99 1.68 14.02 9.91
C ILE A 99 1.18 12.81 10.72
N ILE A 100 -0.14 12.63 10.86
CA ILE A 100 -0.73 11.49 11.55
C ILE A 100 -0.29 10.17 10.89
N VAL A 101 -0.39 10.07 9.58
CA VAL A 101 0.01 8.86 8.82
C VAL A 101 1.50 8.59 9.00
N LEU A 102 2.36 9.57 8.83
CA LEU A 102 3.81 9.42 9.00
C LEU A 102 4.17 9.04 10.45
N THR A 103 3.47 9.56 11.43
CA THR A 103 3.71 9.25 12.84
C THR A 103 3.25 7.82 13.19
N LEU A 104 2.05 7.44 12.74
CA LEU A 104 1.42 6.19 13.17
C LEU A 104 1.77 4.99 12.28
N PHE A 105 1.99 5.20 10.98
CA PHE A 105 2.11 4.12 9.98
C PHE A 105 3.43 4.09 9.21
N SER A 106 4.41 4.95 9.54
CA SER A 106 5.72 4.95 8.87
C SER A 106 6.44 3.61 8.94
N ARG A 107 6.29 2.90 10.07
CA ARG A 107 6.90 1.57 10.30
C ARG A 107 6.31 0.48 9.42
N GLU A 108 5.11 0.66 8.89
CA GLU A 108 4.47 -0.22 7.92
C GLU A 108 4.68 0.26 6.49
N PHE A 109 4.67 1.57 6.28
CA PHE A 109 4.78 2.19 4.96
C PHE A 109 6.18 2.06 4.36
N PHE A 110 7.23 2.50 5.06
CA PHE A 110 8.58 2.49 4.50
C PHE A 110 9.15 1.09 4.24
N PRO A 111 8.98 0.09 5.13
CA PRO A 111 9.40 -1.27 4.81
C PRO A 111 8.67 -1.89 3.63
N ALA A 112 7.46 -1.44 3.28
CA ALA A 112 6.72 -1.92 2.11
C ALA A 112 7.45 -1.65 0.77
N PHE A 113 8.43 -0.73 0.73
CA PHE A 113 9.31 -0.53 -0.41
C PHE A 113 10.25 -1.71 -0.67
N THR A 114 10.41 -2.63 0.28
CA THR A 114 11.19 -3.85 0.07
C THR A 114 10.66 -4.67 -1.10
N TYR A 115 9.37 -4.56 -1.43
CA TYR A 115 8.79 -5.18 -2.62
C TYR A 115 9.53 -4.77 -3.91
N LEU A 116 10.06 -3.55 -3.99
CA LEU A 116 10.80 -3.06 -5.15
C LEU A 116 12.24 -3.58 -5.24
N ARG A 117 12.79 -4.24 -4.21
CA ARG A 117 14.17 -4.73 -4.23
C ARG A 117 14.41 -5.77 -5.32
N THR A 118 13.39 -6.55 -5.67
CA THR A 118 13.46 -7.52 -6.77
C THR A 118 12.88 -6.93 -8.04
N HIS A 119 13.66 -6.92 -9.12
CA HIS A 119 13.24 -6.42 -10.44
C HIS A 119 12.59 -5.01 -10.44
N PRO A 120 13.23 -3.98 -9.85
CA PRO A 120 12.61 -2.66 -9.69
C PRO A 120 12.20 -2.04 -11.03
N PHE A 121 13.04 -2.16 -12.05
CA PHE A 121 12.76 -1.62 -13.38
C PHE A 121 11.47 -2.22 -13.98
N LEU A 122 11.32 -3.55 -13.93
CA LEU A 122 10.11 -4.21 -14.47
C LEU A 122 8.85 -3.80 -13.70
N LYS A 123 8.95 -3.64 -12.38
CA LYS A 123 7.82 -3.20 -11.54
C LYS A 123 7.41 -1.77 -11.83
N ILE A 124 8.36 -0.87 -12.02
CA ILE A 124 8.05 0.51 -12.43
C ILE A 124 7.47 0.54 -13.84
N LEU A 125 8.06 -0.20 -14.78
CA LEU A 125 7.53 -0.32 -16.14
C LEU A 125 6.10 -0.88 -16.15
N LEU A 126 5.79 -1.82 -15.27
CA LEU A 126 4.43 -2.35 -15.09
C LEU A 126 3.46 -1.25 -14.62
N LEU A 127 3.84 -0.38 -13.67
CA LEU A 127 2.98 0.72 -13.23
C LEU A 127 2.68 1.69 -14.38
N VAL A 128 3.70 2.05 -15.17
CA VAL A 128 3.52 2.90 -16.35
C VAL A 128 2.63 2.21 -17.39
N GLY A 129 2.84 0.91 -17.61
CA GLY A 129 2.03 0.11 -18.52
C GLY A 129 0.56 -0.02 -18.08
N LEU A 130 0.30 -0.12 -16.78
CA LEU A 130 -1.06 -0.17 -16.21
C LEU A 130 -1.76 1.18 -16.26
N TRP A 131 -1.03 2.28 -16.22
CA TRP A 131 -1.60 3.62 -16.26
C TRP A 131 -2.33 3.90 -17.58
N ILE A 132 -1.75 3.50 -18.71
CA ILE A 132 -2.32 3.75 -20.06
C ILE A 132 -3.73 3.16 -20.18
N PRO A 133 -3.98 1.85 -19.95
CA PRO A 133 -5.33 1.29 -20.06
C PRO A 133 -6.31 1.91 -19.05
N VAL A 134 -5.86 2.31 -17.87
CA VAL A 134 -6.72 2.99 -16.89
C VAL A 134 -7.24 4.29 -17.45
N VAL A 135 -6.37 5.14 -18.00
CA VAL A 135 -6.76 6.43 -18.59
C VAL A 135 -7.68 6.23 -19.79
N ILE A 136 -7.40 5.24 -20.65
CA ILE A 136 -8.27 4.90 -21.78
C ILE A 136 -9.66 4.49 -21.30
N VAL A 137 -9.75 3.58 -20.31
CA VAL A 137 -11.04 3.13 -19.76
C VAL A 137 -11.81 4.30 -19.13
N GLN A 138 -11.14 5.16 -18.36
CA GLN A 138 -11.76 6.36 -17.80
C GLN A 138 -12.30 7.30 -18.90
N ALA A 139 -11.50 7.56 -19.94
CA ALA A 139 -11.92 8.40 -21.06
C ALA A 139 -13.13 7.80 -21.81
N VAL A 140 -13.10 6.50 -22.13
CA VAL A 140 -14.21 5.79 -22.76
C VAL A 140 -15.46 5.82 -21.88
N THR A 141 -15.32 5.59 -20.59
CA THR A 141 -16.43 5.67 -19.63
C THR A 141 -17.06 7.07 -19.61
N ARG A 142 -16.24 8.12 -19.59
CA ARG A 142 -16.76 9.50 -19.63
C ARG A 142 -17.48 9.80 -20.94
N ILE A 143 -16.92 9.39 -22.07
CA ILE A 143 -17.57 9.55 -23.37
C ILE A 143 -18.90 8.77 -23.42
N ALA A 144 -18.94 7.55 -22.88
CA ALA A 144 -20.17 6.76 -22.83
C ALA A 144 -21.27 7.39 -21.95
N LEU A 145 -20.89 8.06 -20.86
CA LEU A 145 -21.82 8.67 -19.91
C LEU A 145 -22.28 10.08 -20.30
N TYR A 146 -21.41 10.86 -20.96
CA TYR A 146 -21.65 12.28 -21.22
C TYR A 146 -21.60 12.65 -22.71
N GLY A 147 -21.25 11.73 -23.60
CA GLY A 147 -21.02 12.00 -25.01
C GLY A 147 -19.61 12.46 -25.32
N LEU A 148 -19.38 12.93 -26.57
CA LEU A 148 -18.03 13.26 -27.07
C LEU A 148 -17.38 14.47 -26.39
N ASN A 149 -18.16 15.31 -25.70
CA ASN A 149 -17.66 16.49 -25.00
C ASN A 149 -18.03 16.38 -23.48
N PRO A 150 -17.42 15.46 -22.74
CA PRO A 150 -17.72 15.29 -21.32
C PRO A 150 -17.31 16.54 -20.52
N PRO A 151 -18.15 17.03 -19.59
CA PRO A 151 -17.78 18.13 -18.71
C PRO A 151 -16.60 17.71 -17.82
N ILE A 152 -15.80 18.65 -17.34
CA ILE A 152 -14.78 18.35 -16.32
C ILE A 152 -15.51 17.90 -15.05
N ALA A 153 -15.08 16.80 -14.43
CA ALA A 153 -15.67 16.35 -13.17
C ALA A 153 -15.47 17.40 -12.06
N GLU A 154 -16.47 17.61 -11.21
CA GLU A 154 -16.42 18.65 -10.18
C GLU A 154 -15.20 18.53 -9.26
N ASN A 155 -14.85 17.30 -8.83
CA ASN A 155 -13.63 17.06 -8.07
C ASN A 155 -12.37 17.50 -8.84
N GLN A 156 -12.30 17.22 -10.13
CA GLN A 156 -11.17 17.63 -10.98
C GLN A 156 -11.14 19.15 -11.17
N GLN A 157 -12.30 19.79 -11.34
CA GLN A 157 -12.41 21.25 -11.42
C GLN A 157 -11.97 21.94 -10.12
N ALA A 158 -12.31 21.38 -8.98
CA ALA A 158 -11.85 21.88 -7.68
C ALA A 158 -10.32 21.83 -7.56
N VAL A 159 -9.70 20.72 -8.02
CA VAL A 159 -8.23 20.61 -8.08
C VAL A 159 -7.61 21.64 -9.01
N ILE A 160 -8.16 21.82 -10.22
CA ILE A 160 -7.70 22.83 -11.19
C ILE A 160 -7.75 24.23 -10.56
N ASN A 161 -8.89 24.60 -9.98
CA ASN A 161 -9.06 25.90 -9.33
C ASN A 161 -8.04 26.12 -8.22
N ALA A 162 -7.82 25.11 -7.36
CA ALA A 162 -6.87 25.17 -6.26
C ALA A 162 -5.40 25.29 -6.73
N ILE A 163 -5.04 24.61 -7.82
CA ILE A 163 -3.68 24.68 -8.40
C ILE A 163 -3.37 26.10 -8.90
N PHE A 164 -4.36 26.75 -9.52
CA PHE A 164 -4.19 28.09 -10.12
C PHE A 164 -4.63 29.24 -9.20
N ASP A 165 -5.13 28.91 -8.01
CA ASP A 165 -5.46 29.88 -6.95
C ASP A 165 -4.18 30.32 -6.22
N GLY A 166 -3.49 31.30 -6.70
CA GLY A 166 -2.22 31.87 -6.22
C GLY A 166 -1.74 31.50 -4.81
N GLY A 167 -0.49 31.74 -4.49
CA GLY A 167 0.09 31.56 -3.15
C GLY A 167 0.25 30.13 -2.61
N THR A 168 -0.83 29.36 -2.49
CA THR A 168 -0.81 27.98 -1.95
C THR A 168 -0.85 26.88 -3.02
N GLY A 169 -1.08 27.23 -4.29
CA GLY A 169 -1.29 26.28 -5.38
C GLY A 169 -0.16 25.26 -5.57
N LEU A 170 1.12 25.67 -5.49
CA LEU A 170 2.26 24.74 -5.62
C LEU A 170 2.34 23.77 -4.44
N VAL A 171 2.03 24.24 -3.22
CA VAL A 171 1.97 23.35 -2.04
C VAL A 171 0.83 22.36 -2.19
N PHE A 172 -0.32 22.82 -2.68
CA PHE A 172 -1.47 21.96 -2.97
C PHE A 172 -1.14 20.90 -4.03
N CYS A 173 -0.38 21.24 -5.10
CA CYS A 173 0.10 20.27 -6.08
C CYS A 173 0.90 19.13 -5.43
N TYR A 174 1.79 19.44 -4.48
CA TYR A 174 2.54 18.43 -3.75
C TYR A 174 1.59 17.50 -2.97
N PHE A 175 0.60 18.06 -2.29
CA PHE A 175 -0.38 17.25 -1.57
C PHE A 175 -1.18 16.35 -2.50
N VAL A 176 -1.76 16.90 -3.57
CA VAL A 176 -2.54 16.12 -4.54
C VAL A 176 -1.71 15.02 -5.20
N ALA A 177 -0.46 15.33 -5.57
CA ALA A 177 0.40 14.37 -6.27
C ALA A 177 0.96 13.28 -5.35
N ILE A 178 1.32 13.60 -4.11
CA ILE A 178 2.17 12.77 -3.24
C ILE A 178 1.53 12.50 -1.88
N GLY A 179 1.11 13.56 -1.18
CA GLY A 179 0.68 13.50 0.22
C GLY A 179 -0.67 12.82 0.40
N VAL A 180 -1.70 13.31 -0.29
CA VAL A 180 -3.06 12.76 -0.24
C VAL A 180 -3.09 11.30 -0.70
N PRO A 181 -2.43 10.89 -1.81
CA PRO A 181 -2.28 9.48 -2.15
C PRO A 181 -1.74 8.60 -1.01
N MET A 182 -0.78 9.09 -0.21
CA MET A 182 -0.26 8.32 0.92
C MET A 182 -1.33 8.12 2.01
N VAL A 183 -2.05 9.17 2.34
CA VAL A 183 -3.14 9.12 3.33
C VAL A 183 -4.24 8.16 2.89
N GLU A 184 -4.63 8.24 1.62
CA GLU A 184 -5.66 7.40 1.03
C GLU A 184 -5.25 5.93 0.93
N GLU A 185 -4.02 5.63 0.50
CA GLU A 185 -3.55 4.24 0.43
C GLU A 185 -3.42 3.60 1.82
N ILE A 186 -3.04 4.35 2.85
CA ILE A 186 -3.09 3.86 4.24
C ILE A 186 -4.52 3.54 4.64
N PHE A 187 -5.50 4.37 4.34
CA PHE A 187 -6.89 4.11 4.71
C PHE A 187 -7.50 2.97 3.90
N TYR A 188 -7.56 3.10 2.58
CA TYR A 188 -8.30 2.17 1.71
C TYR A 188 -7.58 0.84 1.54
N ARG A 189 -6.24 0.81 1.46
CA ARG A 189 -5.49 -0.42 1.16
C ARG A 189 -4.90 -1.02 2.42
N HIS A 190 -4.13 -0.27 3.19
CA HIS A 190 -3.47 -0.84 4.36
C HIS A 190 -4.47 -1.20 5.48
N ILE A 191 -5.40 -0.31 5.81
CA ILE A 191 -6.38 -0.55 6.88
C ILE A 191 -7.52 -1.43 6.37
N LEU A 192 -8.31 -0.97 5.38
CA LEU A 192 -9.52 -1.68 4.96
C LEU A 192 -9.20 -3.05 4.38
N ILE A 193 -8.21 -3.18 3.48
CA ILE A 193 -7.88 -4.48 2.91
C ILE A 193 -6.85 -5.20 3.78
N GLY A 194 -5.76 -4.54 4.18
CA GLY A 194 -4.64 -5.15 4.88
C GLY A 194 -5.01 -5.65 6.27
N LYS A 195 -5.56 -4.79 7.11
CA LYS A 195 -5.88 -5.11 8.51
C LYS A 195 -7.23 -5.81 8.68
N LEU A 196 -8.26 -5.44 7.91
CA LEU A 196 -9.60 -6.02 8.09
C LEU A 196 -9.79 -7.36 7.35
N SER A 197 -8.90 -7.75 6.43
CA SER A 197 -8.99 -9.05 5.74
C SER A 197 -8.80 -10.27 6.64
N VAL A 198 -8.44 -10.09 7.91
CA VAL A 198 -8.46 -11.19 8.92
C VAL A 198 -9.85 -11.53 9.42
N TYR A 199 -10.82 -10.62 9.22
CA TYR A 199 -12.23 -10.80 9.63
C TYR A 199 -13.15 -11.16 8.46
N ALA A 200 -12.74 -10.83 7.24
CA ALA A 200 -13.48 -11.15 6.03
C ALA A 200 -12.50 -11.45 4.88
N PRO A 201 -12.85 -12.34 3.95
CA PRO A 201 -11.93 -12.73 2.88
C PRO A 201 -11.58 -11.53 1.98
N THR A 202 -10.35 -11.49 1.50
CA THR A 202 -9.84 -10.38 0.67
C THR A 202 -10.70 -10.13 -0.57
N TRP A 203 -11.26 -11.19 -1.19
CA TRP A 203 -12.15 -11.06 -2.35
C TRP A 203 -13.44 -10.27 -2.08
N LEU A 204 -13.85 -10.17 -0.80
CA LEU A 204 -15.00 -9.36 -0.38
C LEU A 204 -14.58 -7.94 0.02
N VAL A 205 -13.51 -7.82 0.80
CA VAL A 205 -13.05 -6.53 1.34
C VAL A 205 -12.45 -5.64 0.26
N ALA A 206 -11.74 -6.22 -0.71
CA ALA A 206 -11.07 -5.48 -1.76
C ALA A 206 -12.06 -4.73 -2.70
N PRO A 207 -13.14 -5.36 -3.23
CA PRO A 207 -14.15 -4.63 -3.99
C PRO A 207 -14.87 -3.55 -3.18
N ILE A 208 -15.14 -3.79 -1.89
CA ILE A 208 -15.75 -2.79 -1.01
C ILE A 208 -14.82 -1.58 -0.87
N SER A 209 -13.53 -1.81 -0.63
CA SER A 209 -12.55 -0.73 -0.55
C SER A 209 -12.45 0.05 -1.87
N ALA A 210 -12.47 -0.64 -3.02
CA ALA A 210 -12.46 0.01 -4.32
C ALA A 210 -13.71 0.85 -4.56
N ALA A 211 -14.87 0.34 -4.21
CA ALA A 211 -16.14 1.06 -4.35
C ALA A 211 -16.19 2.29 -3.42
N LEU A 212 -15.75 2.16 -2.16
CA LEU A 212 -15.68 3.28 -1.23
C LEU A 212 -14.73 4.37 -1.73
N PHE A 213 -13.55 4.00 -2.23
CA PHE A 213 -12.61 4.97 -2.81
C PHE A 213 -13.24 5.73 -3.99
N ALA A 214 -13.88 5.01 -4.94
CA ALA A 214 -14.55 5.64 -6.06
C ALA A 214 -15.69 6.56 -5.60
N TYR A 215 -16.50 6.11 -4.64
CA TYR A 215 -17.61 6.86 -4.08
C TYR A 215 -17.18 8.18 -3.44
N MET A 216 -16.04 8.20 -2.75
CA MET A 216 -15.52 9.41 -2.09
C MET A 216 -15.08 10.50 -3.08
N HIS A 217 -14.92 10.17 -4.36
CA HIS A 217 -14.58 11.13 -5.42
C HIS A 217 -15.81 11.58 -6.22
N CYS A 218 -17.02 11.19 -5.80
CA CYS A 218 -18.26 11.46 -6.53
C CYS A 218 -18.96 12.70 -6.01
N HIS A 219 -19.28 13.61 -6.92
CA HIS A 219 -20.28 14.66 -6.73
C HIS A 219 -21.59 14.27 -7.46
N GLN A 220 -21.49 13.51 -8.54
CA GLN A 220 -22.59 12.96 -9.30
C GLN A 220 -22.42 11.43 -9.42
N TRP A 221 -23.53 10.70 -9.65
CA TRP A 221 -23.47 9.23 -9.74
C TRP A 221 -22.57 8.72 -10.88
N GLN A 222 -22.41 9.50 -11.95
CA GLN A 222 -21.55 9.17 -13.09
C GLN A 222 -20.07 9.19 -12.71
N ASP A 223 -19.68 10.03 -11.74
CA ASP A 223 -18.32 10.12 -11.26
C ASP A 223 -17.84 8.78 -10.69
N PHE A 224 -18.77 8.04 -10.05
CA PHE A 224 -18.46 6.70 -9.53
C PHE A 224 -17.84 5.80 -10.60
N PHE A 225 -18.46 5.72 -11.76
CA PHE A 225 -17.95 4.88 -12.86
C PHE A 225 -16.68 5.44 -13.51
N THR A 226 -16.46 6.74 -13.41
CA THR A 226 -15.22 7.40 -13.88
C THR A 226 -14.05 7.08 -12.95
N TYR A 227 -14.24 7.07 -11.62
CA TYR A 227 -13.19 6.79 -10.64
C TYR A 227 -13.01 5.30 -10.32
N LEU A 228 -14.01 4.47 -10.59
CA LEU A 228 -13.95 3.04 -10.30
C LEU A 228 -12.78 2.31 -11.02
N PRO A 229 -12.44 2.57 -12.30
CA PRO A 229 -11.33 1.90 -12.97
C PRO A 229 -9.98 2.10 -12.26
N ILE A 230 -9.63 3.34 -11.90
CA ILE A 230 -8.38 3.63 -11.18
C ILE A 230 -8.39 2.97 -9.79
N SER A 231 -9.52 3.01 -9.09
CA SER A 231 -9.66 2.40 -7.78
C SER A 231 -9.49 0.88 -7.80
N ILE A 232 -10.05 0.22 -8.83
CA ILE A 232 -9.86 -1.22 -9.06
C ILE A 232 -8.37 -1.51 -9.27
N VAL A 233 -7.69 -0.78 -10.16
CA VAL A 233 -6.28 -1.03 -10.46
C VAL A 233 -5.39 -0.78 -9.25
N LEU A 234 -5.60 0.29 -8.48
CA LEU A 234 -4.91 0.53 -7.21
C LEU A 234 -5.09 -0.64 -6.23
N THR A 235 -6.32 -1.15 -6.13
CA THR A 235 -6.65 -2.31 -5.30
C THR A 235 -5.93 -3.58 -5.77
N LEU A 236 -5.92 -3.84 -7.08
CA LEU A 236 -5.22 -4.99 -7.67
C LEU A 236 -3.70 -4.86 -7.49
N VAL A 237 -3.12 -3.68 -7.73
CA VAL A 237 -1.69 -3.41 -7.48
C VAL A 237 -1.34 -3.71 -6.02
N TYR A 238 -2.16 -3.28 -5.07
CA TYR A 238 -1.97 -3.60 -3.66
C TYR A 238 -2.05 -5.11 -3.37
N VAL A 239 -3.11 -5.78 -3.81
CA VAL A 239 -3.34 -7.20 -3.52
C VAL A 239 -2.26 -8.08 -4.16
N PHE A 240 -1.94 -7.87 -5.44
CA PHE A 240 -0.99 -8.69 -6.17
C PHE A 240 0.48 -8.38 -5.86
N SER A 241 0.77 -7.24 -5.24
CA SER A 241 2.12 -6.93 -4.70
C SER A 241 2.39 -7.55 -3.32
N GLY A 242 1.56 -8.49 -2.87
CA GLY A 242 1.67 -9.02 -1.51
C GLY A 242 1.27 -8.01 -0.44
N LYS A 243 0.33 -7.13 -0.75
CA LYS A 243 -0.17 -6.04 0.10
C LYS A 243 0.88 -4.95 0.38
N SER A 244 1.73 -4.63 -0.62
CA SER A 244 2.68 -3.53 -0.52
C SER A 244 1.97 -2.19 -0.70
N VAL A 245 1.70 -1.50 0.41
CA VAL A 245 1.09 -0.16 0.39
C VAL A 245 1.98 0.88 -0.29
N ALA A 246 3.30 0.73 -0.23
CA ALA A 246 4.23 1.62 -0.93
C ALA A 246 4.14 1.45 -2.45
N TYR A 247 3.87 0.24 -2.95
CA TYR A 247 3.77 -0.01 -4.39
C TYR A 247 2.45 0.51 -4.97
N SER A 248 1.32 0.35 -4.26
CA SER A 248 0.06 0.97 -4.66
C SER A 248 0.13 2.50 -4.56
N TRP A 249 0.77 3.04 -3.52
CA TRP A 249 1.04 4.47 -3.41
C TRP A 249 1.85 5.01 -4.58
N LEU A 250 2.91 4.31 -5.03
CA LEU A 250 3.68 4.73 -6.20
C LEU A 250 2.81 4.83 -7.46
N PHE A 251 1.92 3.87 -7.68
CA PHE A 251 1.00 3.93 -8.82
C PHE A 251 0.02 5.11 -8.69
N HIS A 252 -0.51 5.34 -7.50
CA HIS A 252 -1.41 6.45 -7.22
C HIS A 252 -0.72 7.81 -7.39
N ALA A 253 0.47 7.96 -6.80
CA ALA A 253 1.28 9.16 -6.96
C ALA A 253 1.71 9.41 -8.42
N LEU A 254 2.04 8.34 -9.17
CA LEU A 254 2.31 8.43 -10.61
C LEU A 254 1.10 8.99 -11.37
N ASN A 255 -0.09 8.41 -11.14
CA ASN A 255 -1.32 8.88 -11.77
C ASN A 255 -1.56 10.37 -11.48
N ASN A 256 -1.54 10.75 -10.21
CA ASN A 256 -1.84 12.12 -9.82
C ASN A 256 -0.76 13.11 -10.29
N THR A 257 0.52 12.72 -10.27
CA THR A 257 1.61 13.56 -10.80
C THR A 257 1.46 13.82 -12.29
N ILE A 258 1.10 12.78 -13.08
CA ILE A 258 0.86 12.95 -14.52
C ILE A 258 -0.36 13.85 -14.74
N MET A 259 -1.46 13.64 -13.99
CA MET A 259 -2.66 14.47 -14.12
C MET A 259 -2.39 15.94 -13.76
N VAL A 260 -1.67 16.23 -12.69
CA VAL A 260 -1.25 17.59 -12.33
C VAL A 260 -0.36 18.19 -13.43
N GLY A 261 0.60 17.42 -13.96
CA GLY A 261 1.45 17.86 -15.07
C GLY A 261 0.65 18.20 -16.34
N LEU A 262 -0.36 17.39 -16.66
CA LEU A 262 -1.27 17.67 -17.79
C LEU A 262 -2.12 18.92 -17.56
N MET A 263 -2.58 19.18 -16.33
CA MET A 263 -3.31 20.40 -15.98
C MET A 263 -2.45 21.64 -16.23
N PHE A 264 -1.17 21.64 -15.82
CA PHE A 264 -0.24 22.72 -16.15
C PHE A 264 0.01 22.87 -17.65
N ALA A 265 0.21 21.77 -18.38
CA ALA A 265 0.44 21.81 -19.83
C ALA A 265 -0.78 22.34 -20.60
N MET A 266 -1.99 22.12 -20.08
CA MET A 266 -3.25 22.54 -20.70
C MET A 266 -3.83 23.83 -20.07
N GLN A 267 -3.08 24.53 -19.22
CA GLN A 267 -3.56 25.68 -18.45
C GLN A 267 -4.32 26.70 -19.28
N GLY A 268 -3.78 27.08 -20.45
CA GLY A 268 -4.43 28.04 -21.34
C GLY A 268 -5.78 27.59 -21.88
N ALA A 269 -5.95 26.28 -22.13
CA ALA A 269 -7.24 25.71 -22.54
C ALA A 269 -8.22 25.58 -21.37
N LEU A 270 -7.74 25.21 -20.19
CA LEU A 270 -8.56 24.99 -18.99
C LEU A 270 -9.09 26.31 -18.37
N GLN A 271 -8.36 27.43 -18.54
CA GLN A 271 -8.80 28.74 -18.06
C GLN A 271 -9.84 29.41 -18.96
N ASN A 272 -10.00 28.92 -20.21
CA ASN A 272 -10.93 29.45 -21.20
C ASN A 272 -12.15 28.54 -21.45
N ALA A 273 -12.25 27.41 -20.75
CA ALA A 273 -13.35 26.44 -20.83
C ALA A 273 -14.37 26.66 -19.71
#